data_b609225b744ac11dfcdabee6800a3bb2
#
_entry.id   b609225b744ac11dfcdabee6800a3bb2
#
_cell.length_a   1.000
_cell.length_b   1.000
_cell.length_c   1.000
_cell.angle_alpha   90.00
_cell.angle_beta   90.00
_cell.angle_gamma   90.00
#
_symmetry.space_group_name_H-M   'P 1'
#
loop_
_entity.id
_entity.type
_entity.pdbx_description
1 polymer ?
#
loop_
_entity_poly.entity_id
_entity_poly.type
_entity_poly.pdbx_seq_one_letter_code
_entity_poly.pdbx_strand_id
1 'polypeptide(L)'
;FPCVLCTVLGLLVGILLPVDLWEDAPVHNGPTDNFTPPPGTSQNPVNSSSAARSTTADPLEPTDNFSLLSSACAVNRCLQQRSWATLSAYVHPDRGVTFTPYSTVDPENDLNFSADQIKELGQDFNVYTWGIEDGRGDPIKMTFKEYFERYVYNRDYTQAVEIGIDRVMTGGNALENLTEAYPGCRFVDFSFPSADPVNDGLDWSSLKLVFEPSEAHWYLVGIVHGEWTI
;
A
#
# COMPACT_ATOMS: atom_id res chain seq x y z
N PHE A 1 -2.35 -21.97 -53.29
CA PHE A 1 -3.61 -21.20 -53.40
C PHE A 1 -3.56 -20.06 -52.39
N PRO A 2 -4.02 -18.85 -52.71
CA PRO A 2 -3.31 -17.65 -52.34
C PRO A 2 -3.73 -17.03 -51.00
N CYS A 3 -2.75 -16.32 -50.44
CA CYS A 3 -2.84 -15.27 -49.40
C CYS A 3 -4.04 -14.34 -49.56
N VAL A 4 -4.74 -14.06 -48.49
CA VAL A 4 -5.57 -12.85 -48.36
C VAL A 4 -4.99 -12.01 -47.24
N LEU A 5 -4.39 -10.90 -47.66
CA LEU A 5 -3.87 -9.80 -46.87
C LEU A 5 -5.06 -8.94 -46.47
N CYS A 6 -5.44 -8.92 -45.19
CA CYS A 6 -6.42 -7.95 -44.69
C CYS A 6 -5.67 -6.80 -44.00
N THR A 7 -5.53 -5.72 -44.75
CA THR A 7 -5.11 -4.40 -44.28
C THR A 7 -6.33 -3.73 -43.58
N VAL A 8 -6.24 -3.56 -42.26
CA VAL A 8 -7.21 -2.72 -41.52
C VAL A 8 -6.59 -1.35 -41.30
N LEU A 9 -7.14 -0.38 -42.03
CA LEU A 9 -6.83 1.04 -41.92
C LEU A 9 -7.50 1.57 -40.65
N GLY A 10 -6.73 1.89 -39.61
CA GLY A 10 -7.22 2.50 -38.39
C GLY A 10 -7.38 4.01 -38.57
N LEU A 11 -8.63 4.47 -38.53
CA LEU A 11 -8.97 5.89 -38.54
C LEU A 11 -8.76 6.46 -37.13
N LEU A 12 -7.76 7.32 -36.97
CA LEU A 12 -7.56 8.15 -35.79
C LEU A 12 -8.55 9.32 -35.84
N VAL A 13 -9.61 9.27 -35.04
CA VAL A 13 -10.48 10.43 -34.79
C VAL A 13 -9.97 11.09 -33.51
N GLY A 14 -9.16 12.13 -33.66
CA GLY A 14 -8.79 13.02 -32.58
C GLY A 14 -9.98 13.94 -32.23
N ILE A 15 -10.55 13.76 -31.03
CA ILE A 15 -11.48 14.72 -30.45
C ILE A 15 -10.65 15.74 -29.67
N LEU A 16 -10.48 16.92 -30.27
CA LEU A 16 -10.07 18.13 -29.57
C LEU A 16 -11.22 18.62 -28.70
N LEU A 17 -11.09 18.56 -27.38
CA LEU A 17 -11.97 19.30 -26.48
C LEU A 17 -11.35 20.69 -26.23
N PRO A 18 -12.14 21.78 -26.31
CA PRO A 18 -11.62 23.11 -26.02
C PRO A 18 -11.36 23.30 -24.52
N VAL A 19 -10.17 23.80 -24.25
CA VAL A 19 -9.77 24.31 -22.95
C VAL A 19 -10.22 25.78 -22.95
N ASP A 20 -11.32 26.09 -22.26
CA ASP A 20 -11.64 27.44 -21.77
C ASP A 20 -12.99 27.39 -21.05
N LEU A 21 -12.97 27.45 -19.75
CA LEU A 21 -14.08 27.91 -18.87
C LEU A 21 -13.61 27.88 -17.41
N TRP A 22 -12.74 28.85 -17.08
CA TRP A 22 -12.63 29.35 -15.72
C TRP A 22 -13.05 30.82 -15.77
N GLU A 23 -14.34 31.05 -15.71
CA GLU A 23 -14.91 32.38 -15.52
C GLU A 23 -14.93 32.71 -14.02
N ASP A 24 -14.47 33.93 -13.74
CA ASP A 24 -14.30 34.57 -12.46
C ASP A 24 -15.54 34.50 -11.54
N ALA A 25 -15.35 34.01 -10.31
CA ALA A 25 -16.32 34.21 -9.24
C ALA A 25 -16.10 35.60 -8.59
N PRO A 26 -17.15 36.35 -8.28
CA PRO A 26 -17.03 37.71 -7.78
C PRO A 26 -16.52 37.75 -6.33
N VAL A 27 -15.54 38.63 -6.09
CA VAL A 27 -15.02 38.97 -4.78
C VAL A 27 -16.08 39.69 -3.96
N HIS A 28 -16.53 39.08 -2.89
CA HIS A 28 -17.46 39.69 -1.94
C HIS A 28 -16.68 40.50 -0.88
N ASN A 29 -16.69 41.83 -1.02
CA ASN A 29 -16.16 42.75 0.01
C ASN A 29 -17.14 42.85 1.17
N GLY A 30 -16.79 42.22 2.30
CA GLY A 30 -17.47 42.44 3.57
C GLY A 30 -16.78 43.59 4.37
N PRO A 31 -17.48 44.25 5.30
CA PRO A 31 -17.05 45.51 5.89
C PRO A 31 -15.88 45.35 6.86
N THR A 32 -14.98 46.34 6.80
CA THR A 32 -13.82 46.52 7.68
C THR A 32 -14.29 46.95 9.06
N ASP A 33 -14.21 46.09 10.06
CA ASP A 33 -14.32 46.50 11.45
C ASP A 33 -12.98 47.02 11.98
N ASN A 34 -12.98 48.32 12.32
CA ASN A 34 -11.86 48.99 12.97
C ASN A 34 -11.73 48.50 14.42
N PHE A 35 -10.67 47.71 14.68
CA PHE A 35 -10.30 47.41 16.07
C PHE A 35 -9.16 48.34 16.52
N THR A 36 -9.46 49.21 17.47
CA THR A 36 -8.49 50.10 18.13
C THR A 36 -7.93 49.37 19.36
N PRO A 37 -6.59 49.17 19.47
CA PRO A 37 -6.02 48.62 20.70
C PRO A 37 -5.83 49.69 21.79
N PRO A 38 -5.96 49.34 23.09
CA PRO A 38 -5.70 50.23 24.19
C PRO A 38 -4.18 50.48 24.42
N PRO A 39 -3.79 51.62 25.01
CA PRO A 39 -2.40 51.99 25.14
C PRO A 39 -1.74 51.45 26.42
N GLY A 40 -0.50 51.01 26.25
CA GLY A 40 0.56 51.12 27.26
C GLY A 40 0.87 49.92 28.13
N THR A 41 2.08 49.39 27.97
CA THR A 41 3.10 49.41 29.05
C THR A 41 4.45 48.90 28.58
N SER A 42 5.43 49.77 28.72
CA SER A 42 6.85 49.56 29.06
C SER A 42 7.71 48.54 28.31
N GLN A 43 8.68 49.10 27.62
CA GLN A 43 9.85 48.48 26.99
C GLN A 43 10.84 47.96 28.02
N ASN A 44 11.37 46.74 27.79
CA ASN A 44 12.71 46.38 28.22
C ASN A 44 13.45 45.70 27.02
N PRO A 45 14.69 46.08 26.71
CA PRO A 45 15.42 45.52 25.61
C PRO A 45 16.00 44.16 26.00
N VAL A 46 15.59 43.09 25.36
CA VAL A 46 16.23 41.80 25.47
C VAL A 46 17.18 41.61 24.27
N ASN A 47 18.39 41.46 24.62
CA ASN A 47 19.59 41.25 23.80
C ASN A 47 19.41 40.12 22.79
N SER A 48 19.40 40.43 21.50
CA SER A 48 19.37 39.45 20.40
C SER A 48 20.73 38.85 20.21
N SER A 49 21.01 37.74 20.87
CA SER A 49 22.09 36.85 20.46
C SER A 49 21.52 35.87 19.43
N SER A 50 21.69 36.22 18.16
CA SER A 50 21.42 35.36 17.01
C SER A 50 22.48 34.26 16.94
N ALA A 51 22.26 33.17 17.65
CA ALA A 51 22.95 31.91 17.39
C ALA A 51 22.28 31.26 16.16
N ALA A 52 22.95 31.37 15.03
CA ALA A 52 22.61 30.59 13.85
C ALA A 52 22.72 29.09 14.22
N ARG A 53 21.56 28.49 14.50
CA ARG A 53 21.45 27.04 14.67
C ARG A 53 21.53 26.43 13.27
N SER A 54 22.73 26.00 12.91
CA SER A 54 22.95 25.11 11.75
C SER A 54 22.21 23.81 12.05
N THR A 55 20.96 23.71 11.61
CA THR A 55 20.28 22.43 11.53
C THR A 55 20.83 21.69 10.31
N THR A 56 21.84 20.86 10.52
CA THR A 56 22.03 19.68 9.70
C THR A 56 20.74 18.88 9.87
N ALA A 57 19.87 18.94 8.87
CA ALA A 57 18.73 18.04 8.82
C ALA A 57 19.30 16.61 8.73
N ASP A 58 19.14 15.82 9.80
CA ASP A 58 19.24 14.38 9.70
C ASP A 58 18.33 13.94 8.55
N PRO A 59 18.74 12.96 7.74
CA PRO A 59 17.83 12.34 6.78
C PRO A 59 16.57 11.93 7.54
N LEU A 60 15.43 12.55 7.21
CA LEU A 60 14.16 12.25 7.85
C LEU A 60 13.82 10.80 7.54
N GLU A 61 13.86 9.95 8.55
CA GLU A 61 13.22 8.64 8.48
C GLU A 61 11.79 8.85 7.94
N PRO A 62 11.32 8.03 6.99
CA PRO A 62 9.98 8.16 6.43
C PRO A 62 8.94 7.74 7.47
N THR A 63 8.62 8.64 8.40
CA THR A 63 7.71 8.35 9.53
C THR A 63 6.29 8.82 9.28
N ASP A 64 6.06 9.58 8.19
CA ASP A 64 4.74 10.13 7.94
C ASP A 64 3.81 9.14 7.24
N ASN A 65 2.51 9.26 7.56
CA ASN A 65 1.47 8.41 7.00
C ASN A 65 1.31 8.58 5.48
N PHE A 66 1.63 9.77 4.96
CA PHE A 66 1.45 10.06 3.53
C PHE A 66 2.47 9.28 2.68
N SER A 67 3.75 9.30 3.07
CA SER A 67 4.80 8.57 2.35
C SER A 67 4.59 7.05 2.43
N LEU A 68 4.18 6.52 3.59
CA LEU A 68 3.83 5.12 3.77
C LEU A 68 2.65 4.71 2.86
N LEU A 69 1.55 5.46 2.91
CA LEU A 69 0.39 5.18 2.07
C LEU A 69 0.71 5.28 0.58
N SER A 70 1.53 6.27 0.18
CA SER A 70 1.98 6.42 -1.20
C SER A 70 2.76 5.20 -1.69
N SER A 71 3.69 4.68 -0.87
CA SER A 71 4.46 3.47 -1.16
C SER A 71 3.55 2.23 -1.23
N ALA A 72 2.61 2.10 -0.29
CA ALA A 72 1.66 1.00 -0.28
C ALA A 72 0.74 1.01 -1.52
N CYS A 73 0.24 2.18 -1.93
CA CYS A 73 -0.55 2.31 -3.16
C CYS A 73 0.26 1.96 -4.41
N ALA A 74 1.56 2.32 -4.44
CA ALA A 74 2.45 1.98 -5.55
C ALA A 74 2.69 0.46 -5.61
N VAL A 75 2.96 -0.19 -4.48
CA VAL A 75 3.10 -1.65 -4.39
C VAL A 75 1.80 -2.36 -4.79
N ASN A 76 0.64 -1.92 -4.27
CA ASN A 76 -0.67 -2.47 -4.63
C ASN A 76 -0.91 -2.39 -6.14
N ARG A 77 -0.53 -1.28 -6.78
CA ARG A 77 -0.61 -1.15 -8.25
C ARG A 77 0.36 -2.07 -8.98
N CYS A 78 1.57 -2.30 -8.46
CA CYS A 78 2.50 -3.28 -9.02
C CYS A 78 1.91 -4.69 -8.98
N LEU A 79 1.25 -5.06 -7.89
CA LEU A 79 0.55 -6.34 -7.74
C LEU A 79 -0.61 -6.45 -8.75
N GLN A 80 -1.46 -5.43 -8.86
CA GLN A 80 -2.56 -5.39 -9.83
C GLN A 80 -2.07 -5.61 -11.27
N GLN A 81 -0.98 -4.93 -11.63
CA GLN A 81 -0.40 -4.98 -12.98
C GLN A 81 0.52 -6.18 -13.20
N ARG A 82 0.79 -6.97 -12.15
CA ARG A 82 1.79 -8.06 -12.15
C ARG A 82 3.17 -7.57 -12.64
N SER A 83 3.55 -6.35 -12.25
CA SER A 83 4.80 -5.70 -12.63
C SER A 83 5.93 -6.11 -11.68
N TRP A 84 6.38 -7.37 -11.78
CA TRP A 84 7.35 -7.98 -10.86
C TRP A 84 8.68 -7.23 -10.81
N ALA A 85 9.19 -6.79 -11.95
CA ALA A 85 10.41 -6.00 -12.02
C ALA A 85 10.29 -4.65 -11.28
N THR A 86 9.11 -4.01 -11.32
CA THR A 86 8.87 -2.77 -10.56
C THR A 86 8.65 -3.08 -9.08
N LEU A 87 7.91 -4.15 -8.77
CA LEU A 87 7.67 -4.59 -7.40
C LEU A 87 8.98 -4.88 -6.67
N SER A 88 9.94 -5.52 -7.33
CA SER A 88 11.23 -5.88 -6.74
C SER A 88 12.02 -4.68 -6.21
N ALA A 89 11.81 -3.47 -6.77
CA ALA A 89 12.46 -2.25 -6.29
C ALA A 89 11.91 -1.76 -4.94
N TYR A 90 10.75 -2.23 -4.52
CA TYR A 90 10.18 -1.95 -3.20
C TYR A 90 10.57 -3.00 -2.16
N VAL A 91 11.03 -4.17 -2.56
CA VAL A 91 11.40 -5.27 -1.65
C VAL A 91 12.65 -4.89 -0.86
N HIS A 92 12.66 -5.22 0.43
CA HIS A 92 13.81 -4.96 1.28
C HIS A 92 15.06 -5.70 0.77
N PRO A 93 16.20 -5.03 0.56
CA PRO A 93 17.36 -5.61 -0.11
C PRO A 93 17.94 -6.83 0.62
N ASP A 94 17.96 -6.79 1.95
CA ASP A 94 18.57 -7.83 2.78
C ASP A 94 17.54 -8.83 3.33
N ARG A 95 16.35 -8.35 3.71
CA ARG A 95 15.31 -9.18 4.34
C ARG A 95 14.42 -9.89 3.33
N GLY A 96 14.33 -9.38 2.09
CA GLY A 96 13.33 -9.85 1.16
C GLY A 96 11.89 -9.50 1.56
N VAL A 97 10.91 -10.21 1.02
CA VAL A 97 9.49 -10.09 1.33
C VAL A 97 8.90 -11.47 1.64
N THR A 98 8.15 -11.56 2.75
CA THR A 98 7.47 -12.78 3.19
C THR A 98 6.03 -12.77 2.72
N PHE A 99 5.54 -13.91 2.24
CA PHE A 99 4.16 -14.11 1.82
C PHE A 99 3.45 -14.99 2.86
N THR A 100 2.37 -14.47 3.42
CA THR A 100 1.58 -15.10 4.48
C THR A 100 0.16 -15.35 3.98
N PRO A 101 -0.33 -16.60 3.94
CA PRO A 101 -1.64 -16.94 3.34
C PRO A 101 -2.84 -16.53 4.20
N TYR A 102 -2.65 -16.25 5.49
CA TYR A 102 -3.70 -15.88 6.45
C TYR A 102 -3.24 -14.75 7.35
N SER A 103 -4.11 -14.27 8.27
CA SER A 103 -3.78 -13.18 9.20
C SER A 103 -2.67 -13.51 10.19
N THR A 104 -2.47 -14.80 10.52
CA THR A 104 -1.41 -15.24 11.42
C THR A 104 -0.10 -15.43 10.63
N VAL A 105 0.88 -14.58 10.91
CA VAL A 105 2.23 -14.69 10.33
C VAL A 105 2.98 -15.82 11.03
N ASP A 106 3.54 -16.73 10.23
CA ASP A 106 4.36 -17.85 10.69
C ASP A 106 5.78 -17.76 10.08
N PRO A 107 6.74 -17.10 10.76
CA PRO A 107 8.08 -16.90 10.23
C PRO A 107 8.87 -18.19 9.93
N GLU A 108 8.43 -19.33 10.47
CA GLU A 108 9.09 -20.63 10.24
C GLU A 108 8.60 -21.32 8.97
N ASN A 109 7.32 -21.10 8.60
CA ASN A 109 6.69 -21.79 7.48
C ASN A 109 6.33 -20.88 6.31
N ASP A 110 6.18 -19.57 6.54
CA ASP A 110 5.89 -18.60 5.49
C ASP A 110 7.09 -18.41 4.56
N LEU A 111 6.83 -18.33 3.25
CA LEU A 111 7.90 -18.23 2.26
C LEU A 111 8.39 -16.79 2.10
N ASN A 112 9.71 -16.65 2.10
CA ASN A 112 10.40 -15.40 1.85
C ASN A 112 11.13 -15.41 0.50
N PHE A 113 11.04 -14.30 -0.23
CA PHE A 113 11.71 -14.11 -1.52
C PHE A 113 12.54 -12.84 -1.53
N SER A 114 13.75 -12.92 -2.05
CA SER A 114 14.60 -11.75 -2.28
C SER A 114 14.07 -10.88 -3.42
N ALA A 115 14.54 -9.65 -3.51
CA ALA A 115 14.19 -8.74 -4.60
C ALA A 115 14.48 -9.34 -6.00
N ASP A 116 15.58 -10.08 -6.15
CA ASP A 116 15.93 -10.73 -7.40
C ASP A 116 14.99 -11.90 -7.74
N GLN A 117 14.60 -12.68 -6.74
CA GLN A 117 13.60 -13.74 -6.93
C GLN A 117 12.24 -13.17 -7.34
N ILE A 118 11.82 -12.05 -6.76
CA ILE A 118 10.56 -11.37 -7.12
C ILE A 118 10.53 -10.97 -8.61
N LYS A 119 11.65 -10.54 -9.19
CA LYS A 119 11.71 -10.18 -10.63
C LYS A 119 11.33 -11.36 -11.54
N GLU A 120 11.74 -12.56 -11.16
CA GLU A 120 11.57 -13.77 -11.95
C GLU A 120 10.31 -14.56 -11.58
N LEU A 121 9.67 -14.22 -10.47
CA LEU A 121 8.58 -15.00 -9.86
C LEU A 121 7.38 -15.18 -10.81
N GLY A 122 7.13 -14.22 -11.70
CA GLY A 122 6.06 -14.31 -12.69
C GLY A 122 6.31 -15.38 -13.79
N GLN A 123 7.54 -15.87 -13.94
CA GLN A 123 7.96 -16.93 -14.87
C GLN A 123 8.28 -18.23 -14.13
N ASP A 124 8.09 -18.28 -12.82
CA ASP A 124 8.37 -19.44 -12.01
C ASP A 124 7.16 -20.38 -11.98
N PHE A 125 7.38 -21.62 -12.44
CA PHE A 125 6.38 -22.70 -12.47
C PHE A 125 6.63 -23.75 -11.38
N ASN A 126 7.57 -23.53 -10.46
CA ASN A 126 7.81 -24.43 -9.36
C ASN A 126 6.62 -24.46 -8.40
N VAL A 127 6.36 -25.63 -7.84
CA VAL A 127 5.36 -25.80 -6.77
C VAL A 127 6.05 -25.61 -5.43
N TYR A 128 5.54 -24.69 -4.64
CA TYR A 128 6.01 -24.38 -3.30
C TYR A 128 5.02 -24.85 -2.25
N THR A 129 5.49 -25.04 -1.02
CA THR A 129 4.62 -25.17 0.15
C THR A 129 4.54 -23.79 0.84
N TRP A 130 3.38 -23.15 0.78
CA TRP A 130 3.15 -21.75 1.21
C TRP A 130 2.70 -21.60 2.66
N GLY A 131 2.72 -22.66 3.42
CA GLY A 131 2.21 -22.73 4.78
C GLY A 131 1.22 -23.89 4.91
N ILE A 132 0.30 -23.77 5.86
CA ILE A 132 -0.65 -24.82 6.23
C ILE A 132 -2.06 -24.25 6.12
N GLU A 133 -3.00 -25.02 5.56
CA GLU A 133 -4.42 -24.65 5.53
C GLU A 133 -4.97 -24.51 6.95
N ASP A 134 -5.61 -23.41 7.22
CA ASP A 134 -6.30 -23.21 8.48
C ASP A 134 -7.47 -24.20 8.63
N GLY A 135 -7.69 -24.68 9.84
CA GLY A 135 -8.70 -25.67 10.18
C GLY A 135 -8.37 -27.12 9.82
N ARG A 136 -7.70 -27.40 8.68
CA ARG A 136 -7.36 -28.77 8.25
C ARG A 136 -5.94 -29.19 8.57
N GLY A 137 -5.01 -28.23 8.58
CA GLY A 137 -3.60 -28.50 8.78
C GLY A 137 -2.89 -29.13 7.58
N ASP A 138 -3.52 -29.16 6.40
CA ASP A 138 -2.92 -29.65 5.16
C ASP A 138 -1.94 -28.63 4.58
N PRO A 139 -0.80 -29.06 3.97
CA PRO A 139 0.14 -28.12 3.37
C PRO A 139 -0.45 -27.47 2.12
N ILE A 140 -0.37 -26.13 2.04
CA ILE A 140 -0.76 -25.34 0.85
C ILE A 140 0.29 -25.52 -0.23
N LYS A 141 0.07 -26.40 -1.20
CA LYS A 141 1.00 -26.70 -2.28
C LYS A 141 0.48 -26.20 -3.61
N MET A 142 1.13 -25.16 -4.15
CA MET A 142 0.76 -24.59 -5.44
C MET A 142 1.91 -23.78 -6.05
N THR A 143 1.77 -23.45 -7.34
CA THR A 143 2.69 -22.53 -8.03
C THR A 143 2.48 -21.10 -7.50
N PHE A 144 3.45 -20.22 -7.74
CA PHE A 144 3.29 -18.80 -7.39
C PHE A 144 2.05 -18.18 -8.05
N LYS A 145 1.79 -18.53 -9.31
CA LYS A 145 0.61 -18.00 -10.02
C LYS A 145 -0.70 -18.34 -9.30
N GLU A 146 -0.86 -19.61 -8.90
CA GLU A 146 -2.06 -20.07 -8.17
C GLU A 146 -2.16 -19.42 -6.80
N TYR A 147 -1.03 -19.32 -6.07
CA TYR A 147 -0.97 -18.63 -4.79
C TYR A 147 -1.32 -17.15 -4.90
N PHE A 148 -0.77 -16.46 -5.90
CA PHE A 148 -1.04 -15.05 -6.16
C PHE A 148 -2.53 -14.81 -6.40
N GLU A 149 -3.16 -15.62 -7.22
CA GLU A 149 -4.59 -15.50 -7.56
C GLU A 149 -5.50 -15.86 -6.37
N ARG A 150 -5.04 -16.70 -5.46
CA ARG A 150 -5.84 -17.17 -4.32
C ARG A 150 -5.60 -16.34 -3.05
N TYR A 151 -4.35 -16.02 -2.72
CA TYR A 151 -3.96 -15.45 -1.43
C TYR A 151 -3.33 -14.06 -1.51
N VAL A 152 -2.95 -13.55 -2.68
CA VAL A 152 -2.39 -12.21 -2.78
C VAL A 152 -3.35 -11.25 -3.45
N TYR A 153 -3.84 -11.61 -4.62
CA TYR A 153 -4.67 -10.72 -5.43
C TYR A 153 -5.96 -11.40 -5.89
N ASN A 154 -6.72 -11.93 -4.95
CA ASN A 154 -8.02 -12.55 -5.16
C ASN A 154 -9.14 -11.51 -5.41
N ARG A 155 -8.88 -10.23 -5.15
CA ARG A 155 -9.72 -9.07 -5.47
C ARG A 155 -8.85 -7.93 -5.99
N ASP A 156 -9.45 -6.94 -6.63
CA ASP A 156 -8.74 -5.71 -7.01
C ASP A 156 -8.61 -4.76 -5.81
N TYR A 157 -7.55 -4.92 -5.03
CA TYR A 157 -7.30 -4.11 -3.84
C TYR A 157 -7.00 -2.64 -4.13
N THR A 158 -6.81 -2.23 -5.41
CA THR A 158 -6.81 -0.80 -5.75
C THR A 158 -8.19 -0.16 -5.62
N GLN A 159 -9.25 -0.97 -5.50
CA GLN A 159 -10.64 -0.56 -5.26
C GLN A 159 -11.08 -0.86 -3.82
N ALA A 160 -10.14 -1.08 -2.89
CA ALA A 160 -10.47 -1.38 -1.51
C ALA A 160 -11.43 -0.33 -0.93
N VAL A 161 -12.44 -0.79 -0.20
CA VAL A 161 -13.48 0.05 0.38
C VAL A 161 -12.97 0.78 1.62
N GLU A 162 -12.08 0.12 2.36
CA GLU A 162 -11.47 0.66 3.57
C GLU A 162 -9.95 0.54 3.49
N ILE A 163 -9.25 1.55 4.00
CA ILE A 163 -7.79 1.54 4.10
C ILE A 163 -7.40 1.91 5.53
N GLY A 164 -6.64 1.02 6.18
CA GLY A 164 -6.08 1.23 7.51
C GLY A 164 -4.57 1.47 7.47
N ILE A 165 -4.07 2.46 8.20
CA ILE A 165 -2.64 2.64 8.45
C ILE A 165 -2.38 2.21 9.88
N ASP A 166 -1.51 1.21 10.06
CA ASP A 166 -1.23 0.54 11.34
C ASP A 166 -2.50 0.09 12.09
N ARG A 167 -3.51 -0.22 11.31
CA ARG A 167 -4.81 -0.64 11.80
C ARG A 167 -5.39 -1.71 10.91
N VAL A 168 -5.74 -2.84 11.49
CA VAL A 168 -6.53 -3.90 10.84
C VAL A 168 -7.97 -3.42 10.72
N MET A 169 -8.49 -3.39 9.50
CA MET A 169 -9.84 -2.89 9.21
C MET A 169 -10.90 -3.96 9.42
N THR A 170 -10.59 -5.19 9.02
CA THR A 170 -11.51 -6.33 9.17
C THR A 170 -10.74 -7.50 9.75
N GLY A 171 -11.31 -8.15 10.75
CA GLY A 171 -10.74 -9.33 11.42
C GLY A 171 -11.72 -10.47 11.48
N GLY A 172 -11.21 -11.69 11.61
CA GLY A 172 -11.96 -12.92 11.77
C GLY A 172 -11.58 -13.64 13.06
N ASN A 173 -11.63 -14.97 13.01
CA ASN A 173 -11.25 -15.86 14.11
C ASN A 173 -9.75 -16.18 14.15
N ALA A 174 -9.01 -15.93 13.07
CA ALA A 174 -7.56 -16.13 13.05
C ALA A 174 -6.85 -15.11 13.95
N LEU A 175 -5.78 -15.56 14.61
CA LEU A 175 -4.94 -14.71 15.45
C LEU A 175 -4.24 -13.65 14.57
N GLU A 176 -4.39 -12.39 14.93
CA GLU A 176 -3.65 -11.28 14.29
C GLU A 176 -2.38 -11.00 15.12
N ASN A 177 -1.21 -11.40 14.61
CA ASN A 177 0.08 -11.22 15.27
C ASN A 177 1.06 -10.36 14.48
N LEU A 178 0.58 -9.58 13.51
CA LEU A 178 1.39 -8.84 12.54
C LEU A 178 2.42 -7.92 13.21
N THR A 179 2.01 -7.17 14.24
CA THR A 179 2.91 -6.25 14.96
C THR A 179 3.97 -6.97 15.79
N GLU A 180 3.71 -8.19 16.23
CA GLU A 180 4.67 -9.04 16.96
C GLU A 180 5.66 -9.67 15.97
N ALA A 181 5.19 -10.11 14.81
CA ALA A 181 6.02 -10.72 13.77
C ALA A 181 6.93 -9.70 13.07
N TYR A 182 6.50 -8.44 12.99
CA TYR A 182 7.24 -7.36 12.32
C TYR A 182 7.52 -6.18 13.25
N PRO A 183 8.36 -6.36 14.30
CA PRO A 183 8.66 -5.28 15.25
C PRO A 183 9.37 -4.11 14.54
N GLY A 184 8.90 -2.89 14.80
CA GLY A 184 9.47 -1.68 14.19
C GLY A 184 9.01 -1.39 12.76
N CYS A 185 8.24 -2.29 12.15
CA CYS A 185 7.63 -2.07 10.85
C CYS A 185 6.26 -1.40 11.00
N ARG A 186 5.78 -0.84 9.89
CA ARG A 186 4.44 -0.29 9.75
C ARG A 186 3.69 -1.00 8.64
N PHE A 187 2.37 -0.92 8.61
CA PHE A 187 1.59 -1.59 7.58
C PHE A 187 0.41 -0.76 7.08
N VAL A 188 -0.03 -1.10 5.87
CA VAL A 188 -1.29 -0.58 5.29
C VAL A 188 -2.18 -1.79 4.98
N ASP A 189 -3.40 -1.76 5.50
CA ASP A 189 -4.44 -2.75 5.26
C ASP A 189 -5.43 -2.22 4.21
N PHE A 190 -5.52 -2.91 3.08
CA PHE A 190 -6.52 -2.66 2.04
C PHE A 190 -7.64 -3.69 2.21
N SER A 191 -8.83 -3.24 2.61
CA SER A 191 -9.90 -4.13 3.06
C SER A 191 -11.20 -3.98 2.27
N PHE A 192 -11.83 -5.12 2.06
CA PHE A 192 -13.21 -5.24 1.64
C PHE A 192 -14.01 -5.85 2.79
N PRO A 193 -14.82 -5.06 3.51
CA PRO A 193 -15.70 -5.60 4.52
C PRO A 193 -16.72 -6.55 3.89
N SER A 194 -17.32 -7.41 4.71
CA SER A 194 -18.43 -8.25 4.25
C SER A 194 -19.57 -7.39 3.71
N ALA A 195 -20.05 -7.74 2.53
CA ALA A 195 -21.05 -6.97 1.80
C ALA A 195 -22.36 -7.73 1.61
N ASP A 196 -22.33 -9.05 1.56
CA ASP A 196 -23.52 -9.89 1.34
C ASP A 196 -24.07 -10.43 2.66
N PRO A 197 -25.27 -10.02 3.09
CA PRO A 197 -25.91 -10.54 4.31
C PRO A 197 -26.13 -12.06 4.30
N VAL A 198 -26.17 -12.70 3.12
CA VAL A 198 -26.33 -14.15 2.99
C VAL A 198 -25.08 -14.89 3.49
N ASN A 199 -23.93 -14.23 3.48
CA ASN A 199 -22.66 -14.83 3.89
C ASN A 199 -22.37 -14.65 5.40
N ASP A 200 -23.32 -14.17 6.19
CA ASP A 200 -23.20 -14.01 7.65
C ASP A 200 -21.94 -13.25 8.10
N GLY A 201 -21.42 -12.36 7.26
CA GLY A 201 -20.21 -11.60 7.57
C GLY A 201 -18.90 -12.31 7.21
N LEU A 202 -18.94 -13.41 6.47
CA LEU A 202 -17.77 -14.27 6.21
C LEU A 202 -17.06 -13.98 4.88
N ASP A 203 -17.60 -13.07 4.06
CA ASP A 203 -17.08 -12.75 2.70
C ASP A 203 -16.15 -11.55 2.66
N TRP A 204 -15.59 -11.14 3.80
CA TRP A 204 -14.57 -10.10 3.85
C TRP A 204 -13.21 -10.61 3.35
N SER A 205 -12.39 -9.69 2.89
CA SER A 205 -11.00 -10.01 2.55
C SER A 205 -10.12 -8.77 2.70
N SER A 206 -8.88 -8.96 3.09
CA SER A 206 -7.90 -7.88 3.20
C SER A 206 -6.54 -8.28 2.66
N LEU A 207 -5.78 -7.26 2.24
CA LEU A 207 -4.38 -7.36 1.86
C LEU A 207 -3.59 -6.38 2.71
N LYS A 208 -2.75 -6.87 3.59
CA LYS A 208 -1.88 -6.07 4.43
C LYS A 208 -0.48 -6.05 3.83
N LEU A 209 0.01 -4.86 3.53
CA LEU A 209 1.37 -4.63 3.03
C LEU A 209 2.21 -4.06 4.17
N VAL A 210 3.27 -4.78 4.54
CA VAL A 210 4.14 -4.46 5.69
C VAL A 210 5.42 -3.83 5.19
N PHE A 211 5.81 -2.72 5.82
CA PHE A 211 6.97 -1.93 5.41
C PHE A 211 7.92 -1.66 6.56
N GLU A 212 9.20 -1.79 6.28
CA GLU A 212 10.29 -1.34 7.15
C GLU A 212 10.81 0.01 6.68
N PRO A 213 10.91 1.03 7.56
CA PRO A 213 11.55 2.29 7.21
C PRO A 213 13.07 2.11 7.12
N SER A 214 13.69 2.68 6.09
CA SER A 214 15.13 2.75 5.96
C SER A 214 15.53 4.05 5.25
N GLU A 215 16.28 4.93 5.93
CA GLU A 215 16.64 6.27 5.45
C GLU A 215 15.39 7.04 5.00
N ALA A 216 15.23 7.28 3.68
CA ALA A 216 14.09 7.98 3.09
C ALA A 216 13.12 7.03 2.36
N HIS A 217 13.19 5.73 2.61
CA HIS A 217 12.43 4.72 1.87
C HIS A 217 11.57 3.85 2.78
N TRP A 218 10.47 3.35 2.22
CA TRP A 218 9.67 2.27 2.77
C TRP A 218 9.93 1.01 1.97
N TYR A 219 10.57 0.00 2.60
CA TYR A 219 10.82 -1.28 1.97
C TYR A 219 9.77 -2.30 2.35
N LEU A 220 9.20 -2.95 1.35
CA LEU A 220 8.23 -4.03 1.54
C LEU A 220 8.92 -5.26 2.13
N VAL A 221 8.43 -5.73 3.28
CA VAL A 221 8.94 -6.90 4.01
C VAL A 221 7.89 -7.99 4.20
N GLY A 222 6.60 -7.68 4.02
CA GLY A 222 5.51 -8.64 4.19
C GLY A 222 4.30 -8.35 3.31
N ILE A 223 3.70 -9.43 2.81
CA ILE A 223 2.42 -9.43 2.09
C ILE A 223 1.55 -10.47 2.81
N VAL A 224 0.55 -9.99 3.54
CA VAL A 224 -0.30 -10.82 4.42
C VAL A 224 -1.73 -10.77 3.95
N HIS A 225 -2.28 -11.94 3.67
CA HIS A 225 -3.69 -12.08 3.31
C HIS A 225 -4.57 -12.16 4.55
N GLY A 226 -5.78 -11.63 4.47
CA GLY A 226 -6.80 -11.78 5.49
C GLY A 226 -8.13 -12.18 4.86
N GLU A 227 -8.72 -13.22 5.39
CA GLU A 227 -10.06 -13.69 5.04
C GLU A 227 -10.67 -14.46 6.23
N TRP A 228 -11.95 -14.76 6.16
CA TRP A 228 -12.54 -15.67 7.12
C TRP A 228 -11.99 -17.08 6.95
N THR A 229 -11.64 -17.72 8.05
CA THR A 229 -11.19 -19.12 8.12
C THR A 229 -12.01 -19.90 9.15
N ILE A 230 -11.99 -21.23 9.06
CA ILE A 230 -12.84 -22.11 9.92
C ILE A 230 -12.14 -22.43 11.22
#